data_3220e057c320c34d49c34969dbc9e81e
#
_entry.id   3220e057c320c34d49c34969dbc9e81e
#
_cell.length_a   1.000
_cell.length_b   1.000
_cell.length_c   1.000
_cell.angle_alpha   90.00
_cell.angle_beta   90.00
_cell.angle_gamma   90.00
#
_symmetry.space_group_name_H-M   'P 1'
#
loop_
_entity.id
_entity.type
_entity.pdbx_description
1 polymer ?
#
loop_
_entity_poly.entity_id
_entity_poly.type
_entity_poly.pdbx_seq_one_letter_code
_entity_poly.pdbx_strand_id
1 'polypeptide(L)'
;MSTTSQSHPKGLYVLFATEMWERFNYYGMRAILVLFLVKAMAFNQNDASQVYGSYTGLVYLTPLLGGYIADRYWGNKRSIIAGGLVMAIGEFVLFFCGHFYDNAAIAMPLFYTGLGCMIAGNGFFKPNISSMVGQLYKKGDSKIDAAYTIFYMGINTGGALGPIVCGFFGDTG
;
A
#
# COMPACT_ATOMS: atom_id res chain seq x y z
N MET A 1 -39.15 17.80 -12.33
CA MET A 1 -37.68 17.60 -12.45
C MET A 1 -37.37 16.23 -11.91
N SER A 2 -37.20 15.24 -12.79
CA SER A 2 -36.80 13.87 -12.36
C SER A 2 -35.30 13.87 -12.05
N THR A 3 -34.94 13.85 -10.79
CA THR A 3 -33.59 13.58 -10.35
C THR A 3 -33.31 12.09 -10.60
N THR A 4 -32.88 11.76 -11.81
CA THR A 4 -32.23 10.45 -12.04
C THR A 4 -30.99 10.42 -11.19
N SER A 5 -31.07 9.73 -10.08
CA SER A 5 -29.92 9.35 -9.27
C SER A 5 -29.02 8.47 -10.14
N GLN A 6 -28.17 9.10 -10.95
CA GLN A 6 -27.16 8.36 -11.70
C GLN A 6 -26.19 7.76 -10.69
N SER A 7 -26.04 6.45 -10.67
CA SER A 7 -25.09 5.74 -9.83
C SER A 7 -23.65 6.22 -10.12
N HIS A 8 -22.76 6.05 -9.14
CA HIS A 8 -21.34 6.30 -9.36
C HIS A 8 -20.76 5.36 -10.43
N PRO A 9 -19.73 5.79 -11.18
CA PRO A 9 -19.05 4.92 -12.16
C PRO A 9 -18.53 3.63 -11.49
N LYS A 10 -18.67 2.50 -12.19
CA LYS A 10 -18.14 1.20 -11.68
C LYS A 10 -16.66 1.25 -11.33
N GLY A 11 -15.87 2.08 -12.02
CA GLY A 11 -14.47 2.32 -11.73
C GLY A 11 -14.21 2.80 -10.31
N LEU A 12 -15.11 3.57 -9.69
CA LEU A 12 -14.96 4.03 -8.31
C LEU A 12 -14.90 2.85 -7.33
N TYR A 13 -15.76 1.85 -7.50
CA TYR A 13 -15.78 0.67 -6.62
C TYR A 13 -14.54 -0.19 -6.78
N VAL A 14 -13.99 -0.26 -8.00
CA VAL A 14 -12.70 -0.93 -8.24
C VAL A 14 -11.58 -0.19 -7.52
N LEU A 15 -11.50 1.14 -7.67
CA LEU A 15 -10.49 1.95 -6.98
C LEU A 15 -10.63 1.87 -5.46
N PHE A 16 -11.88 1.91 -4.95
CA PHE A 16 -12.17 1.71 -3.53
C PHE A 16 -11.62 0.37 -3.01
N ALA A 17 -11.97 -0.74 -3.67
CA ALA A 17 -11.55 -2.07 -3.24
C ALA A 17 -10.02 -2.25 -3.33
N THR A 18 -9.41 -1.72 -4.40
CA THR A 18 -7.96 -1.79 -4.61
C THR A 18 -7.20 -1.00 -3.55
N GLU A 19 -7.63 0.23 -3.26
CA GLU A 19 -7.01 1.05 -2.21
C GLU A 19 -7.26 0.48 -0.81
N MET A 20 -8.48 0.00 -0.53
CA MET A 20 -8.79 -0.66 0.73
C MET A 20 -7.85 -1.85 0.99
N TRP A 21 -7.64 -2.68 -0.04
CA TRP A 21 -6.75 -3.84 0.07
C TRP A 21 -5.29 -3.44 0.26
N GLU A 22 -4.83 -2.43 -0.48
CA GLU A 22 -3.47 -1.91 -0.33
C GLU A 22 -3.27 -1.31 1.08
N ARG A 23 -4.24 -0.56 1.60
CA ARG A 23 -4.17 -0.02 2.97
C ARG A 23 -4.21 -1.13 4.03
N PHE A 24 -5.04 -2.15 3.84
CA PHE A 24 -5.04 -3.33 4.70
C PHE A 24 -3.63 -3.94 4.79
N ASN A 25 -3.02 -4.17 3.65
CA ASN A 25 -1.68 -4.74 3.55
C ASN A 25 -0.62 -3.84 4.20
N TYR A 26 -0.56 -2.58 3.81
CA TYR A 26 0.43 -1.63 4.31
C TYR A 26 0.37 -1.46 5.84
N TYR A 27 -0.81 -1.23 6.40
CA TYR A 27 -0.95 -1.04 7.84
C TYR A 27 -0.84 -2.37 8.61
N GLY A 28 -1.29 -3.48 8.03
CA GLY A 28 -1.12 -4.81 8.59
C GLY A 28 0.35 -5.19 8.72
N MET A 29 1.12 -5.04 7.65
CA MET A 29 2.56 -5.28 7.65
C MET A 29 3.28 -4.38 8.67
N ARG A 30 2.94 -3.08 8.73
CA ARG A 30 3.53 -2.15 9.70
C ARG A 30 3.27 -2.57 11.15
N ALA A 31 2.11 -3.14 11.45
CA ALA A 31 1.76 -3.57 12.79
C ALA A 31 2.65 -4.71 13.30
N ILE A 32 3.12 -5.59 12.40
CA ILE A 32 3.93 -6.76 12.77
C ILE A 32 5.42 -6.60 12.46
N LEU A 33 5.82 -5.58 11.68
CA LEU A 33 7.20 -5.44 11.17
C LEU A 33 8.26 -5.43 12.27
N VAL A 34 8.09 -4.58 13.30
CA VAL A 34 9.06 -4.51 14.41
C VAL A 34 9.07 -5.80 15.21
N LEU A 35 7.91 -6.41 15.42
CA LEU A 35 7.78 -7.69 16.11
C LEU A 35 8.53 -8.81 15.37
N PHE A 36 8.33 -8.89 14.05
CA PHE A 36 9.02 -9.83 13.18
C PHE A 36 10.56 -9.65 13.22
N LEU A 37 11.02 -8.39 13.12
CA LEU A 37 12.44 -8.09 13.19
C LEU A 37 13.08 -8.53 14.51
N VAL A 38 12.40 -8.26 15.64
CA VAL A 38 12.96 -8.56 16.96
C VAL A 38 12.80 -10.04 17.30
N LYS A 39 11.62 -10.65 17.10
CA LYS A 39 11.35 -12.03 17.51
C LYS A 39 11.89 -13.06 16.52
N ALA A 40 11.75 -12.85 15.22
CA ALA A 40 12.14 -13.82 14.20
C ALA A 40 13.55 -13.59 13.65
N MET A 41 13.91 -12.35 13.35
CA MET A 41 15.21 -12.03 12.75
C MET A 41 16.30 -11.66 13.77
N ALA A 42 15.99 -11.70 15.07
CA ALA A 42 16.91 -11.42 16.17
C ALA A 42 17.58 -10.03 16.14
N PHE A 43 16.91 -9.03 15.55
CA PHE A 43 17.36 -7.65 15.63
C PHE A 43 17.24 -7.12 17.05
N ASN A 44 18.15 -6.23 17.46
CA ASN A 44 17.91 -5.45 18.66
C ASN A 44 16.82 -4.40 18.40
N GLN A 45 16.17 -3.91 19.46
CA GLN A 45 15.03 -3.01 19.38
C GLN A 45 15.37 -1.68 18.68
N ASN A 46 16.59 -1.20 18.83
CA ASN A 46 17.02 0.06 18.20
C ASN A 46 17.15 -0.09 16.69
N ASP A 47 17.80 -1.16 16.22
CA ASP A 47 17.96 -1.42 14.79
C ASP A 47 16.62 -1.70 14.12
N ALA A 48 15.73 -2.48 14.76
CA ALA A 48 14.39 -2.73 14.27
C ALA A 48 13.59 -1.42 14.12
N SER A 49 13.71 -0.51 15.09
CA SER A 49 13.07 0.81 15.03
C SER A 49 13.64 1.70 13.93
N GLN A 50 14.95 1.65 13.68
CA GLN A 50 15.58 2.37 12.58
C GLN A 50 15.12 1.85 11.21
N VAL A 51 15.05 0.54 11.02
CA VAL A 51 14.51 -0.06 9.79
C VAL A 51 13.06 0.36 9.56
N TYR A 52 12.23 0.30 10.61
CA TYR A 52 10.83 0.75 10.54
C TYR A 52 10.71 2.23 10.18
N GLY A 53 11.51 3.09 10.81
CA GLY A 53 11.52 4.52 10.54
C GLY A 53 11.97 4.84 9.12
N SER A 54 13.04 4.19 8.64
CA SER A 54 13.57 4.34 7.29
C SER A 54 12.56 3.88 6.24
N TYR A 55 11.97 2.69 6.43
CA TYR A 55 10.91 2.17 5.57
C TYR A 55 9.74 3.16 5.47
N THR A 56 9.22 3.60 6.61
CA THR A 56 8.09 4.54 6.66
C THR A 56 8.45 5.86 5.97
N GLY A 57 9.61 6.42 6.25
CA GLY A 57 10.09 7.66 5.62
C GLY A 57 10.17 7.55 4.10
N LEU A 58 10.75 6.46 3.59
CA LEU A 58 10.89 6.23 2.14
C LEU A 58 9.53 6.02 1.46
N VAL A 59 8.58 5.31 2.10
CA VAL A 59 7.21 5.15 1.56
C VAL A 59 6.49 6.49 1.42
N TYR A 60 6.77 7.48 2.27
CA TYR A 60 6.20 8.82 2.11
C TYR A 60 6.96 9.69 1.09
N LEU A 61 8.23 9.41 0.84
CA LEU A 61 9.05 10.18 -0.08
C LEU A 61 8.90 9.74 -1.54
N THR A 62 8.85 8.42 -1.78
CA THR A 62 8.79 7.84 -3.15
C THR A 62 7.58 8.26 -3.98
N PRO A 63 6.38 8.56 -3.42
CA PRO A 63 5.25 9.09 -4.18
C PRO A 63 5.53 10.37 -4.95
N LEU A 64 6.46 11.20 -4.50
CA LEU A 64 6.87 12.40 -5.23
C LEU A 64 7.49 12.04 -6.58
N LEU A 65 8.36 11.02 -6.59
CA LEU A 65 9.02 10.53 -7.81
C LEU A 65 8.04 9.77 -8.69
N GLY A 66 7.24 8.89 -8.09
CA GLY A 66 6.26 8.08 -8.83
C GLY A 66 5.15 8.91 -9.47
N GLY A 67 4.66 9.96 -8.79
CA GLY A 67 3.72 10.91 -9.35
C GLY A 67 4.33 11.68 -10.53
N TYR A 68 5.54 12.20 -10.37
CA TYR A 68 6.24 12.90 -11.45
C TYR A 68 6.43 12.03 -12.70
N ILE A 69 6.85 10.77 -12.53
CA ILE A 69 7.05 9.84 -13.66
C ILE A 69 5.70 9.51 -14.32
N ALA A 70 4.65 9.32 -13.54
CA ALA A 70 3.33 9.06 -14.05
C ALA A 70 2.79 10.22 -14.89
N ASP A 71 2.89 11.45 -14.36
CA ASP A 71 2.37 12.63 -15.03
C ASP A 71 3.11 12.94 -16.36
N ARG A 72 4.43 12.65 -16.41
CA ARG A 72 5.25 13.01 -17.54
C ARG A 72 5.37 11.91 -18.60
N TYR A 73 5.35 10.62 -18.20
CA TYR A 73 5.75 9.53 -19.11
C TYR A 73 4.72 8.40 -19.23
N TRP A 74 4.18 7.89 -18.11
CA TRP A 74 3.45 6.61 -18.09
C TRP A 74 1.93 6.75 -18.04
N GLY A 75 1.44 7.84 -17.48
CA GLY A 75 0.04 8.01 -17.11
C GLY A 75 -0.37 7.20 -15.87
N ASN A 76 -1.44 7.65 -15.22
CA ASN A 76 -1.86 7.11 -13.92
C ASN A 76 -2.19 5.61 -13.96
N LYS A 77 -2.93 5.15 -14.99
CA LYS A 77 -3.35 3.74 -15.09
C LYS A 77 -2.16 2.77 -15.13
N ARG A 78 -1.14 3.07 -15.94
CA ARG A 78 0.05 2.20 -16.06
C ARG A 78 0.87 2.23 -14.78
N SER A 79 0.99 3.39 -14.16
CA SER A 79 1.72 3.56 -12.90
C SER A 79 1.05 2.80 -11.75
N ILE A 80 -0.28 2.81 -11.65
CA ILE A 80 -1.03 2.03 -10.65
C ILE A 80 -0.79 0.53 -10.86
N ILE A 81 -0.90 0.03 -12.10
CA ILE A 81 -0.70 -1.39 -12.41
C ILE A 81 0.74 -1.80 -12.11
N ALA A 82 1.73 -1.04 -12.58
CA ALA A 82 3.14 -1.33 -12.33
C ALA A 82 3.45 -1.30 -10.83
N GLY A 83 3.00 -0.26 -10.10
CA GLY A 83 3.15 -0.15 -8.66
C GLY A 83 2.53 -1.31 -7.92
N GLY A 84 1.30 -1.70 -8.27
CA GLY A 84 0.60 -2.84 -7.68
C GLY A 84 1.31 -4.17 -7.91
N LEU A 85 1.82 -4.41 -9.12
CA LEU A 85 2.59 -5.62 -9.43
C LEU A 85 3.91 -5.67 -8.67
N VAL A 86 4.63 -4.55 -8.57
CA VAL A 86 5.89 -4.49 -7.81
C VAL A 86 5.64 -4.72 -6.32
N MET A 87 4.55 -4.17 -5.74
CA MET A 87 4.17 -4.47 -4.36
C MET A 87 3.82 -5.94 -4.18
N ALA A 88 3.04 -6.55 -5.09
CA ALA A 88 2.70 -7.97 -5.02
C ALA A 88 3.96 -8.86 -5.06
N ILE A 89 4.93 -8.55 -5.91
CA ILE A 89 6.24 -9.22 -5.92
C ILE A 89 6.93 -9.04 -4.57
N GLY A 90 6.92 -7.82 -4.01
CA GLY A 90 7.50 -7.52 -2.69
C GLY A 90 6.91 -8.39 -1.58
N GLU A 91 5.59 -8.57 -1.57
CA GLU A 91 4.90 -9.43 -0.61
C GLU A 91 5.30 -10.91 -0.73
N PHE A 92 5.39 -11.43 -1.96
CA PHE A 92 5.89 -12.79 -2.18
C PHE A 92 7.33 -12.95 -1.70
N VAL A 93 8.18 -11.97 -1.92
CA VAL A 93 9.57 -11.98 -1.42
C VAL A 93 9.60 -11.97 0.12
N LEU A 94 8.76 -11.14 0.76
CA LEU A 94 8.63 -11.10 2.23
C LEU A 94 8.06 -12.41 2.78
N PHE A 95 7.12 -13.04 2.09
CA PHE A 95 6.62 -14.37 2.46
C PHE A 95 7.76 -15.41 2.49
N PHE A 96 8.61 -15.44 1.47
CA PHE A 96 9.78 -16.32 1.47
C PHE A 96 10.80 -15.92 2.53
N CYS A 97 10.98 -14.64 2.82
CA CYS A 97 11.79 -14.20 3.96
C CYS A 97 11.28 -14.80 5.26
N GLY A 98 9.96 -14.76 5.50
CA GLY A 98 9.34 -15.38 6.67
C GLY A 98 9.47 -16.91 6.70
N HIS A 99 9.56 -17.58 5.55
CA HIS A 99 9.77 -19.02 5.48
C HIS A 99 11.22 -19.42 5.81
N PHE A 100 12.19 -18.58 5.47
CA PHE A 100 13.63 -18.84 5.66
C PHE A 100 14.23 -18.02 6.80
N TYR A 101 13.44 -17.57 7.78
CA TYR A 101 13.90 -16.67 8.84
C TYR A 101 15.07 -17.22 9.66
N ASP A 102 15.18 -18.55 9.83
CA ASP A 102 16.28 -19.22 10.54
C ASP A 102 17.65 -19.10 9.83
N ASN A 103 17.66 -18.78 8.54
CA ASN A 103 18.87 -18.62 7.76
C ASN A 103 19.08 -17.15 7.39
N ALA A 104 19.81 -16.43 8.23
CA ALA A 104 20.08 -15.00 8.03
C ALA A 104 20.72 -14.67 6.67
N ALA A 105 21.53 -15.57 6.10
CA ALA A 105 22.15 -15.35 4.79
C ALA A 105 21.13 -15.31 3.64
N ILE A 106 19.98 -15.96 3.79
CA ILE A 106 18.87 -15.96 2.83
C ILE A 106 17.83 -14.91 3.23
N ALA A 107 17.45 -14.86 4.50
CA ALA A 107 16.38 -14.01 5.00
C ALA A 107 16.69 -12.52 4.82
N MET A 108 17.91 -12.08 5.12
CA MET A 108 18.29 -10.66 5.04
C MET A 108 18.17 -10.07 3.62
N PRO A 109 18.75 -10.67 2.57
CA PRO A 109 18.56 -10.20 1.20
C PRO A 109 17.08 -10.19 0.77
N LEU A 110 16.32 -11.24 1.12
CA LEU A 110 14.88 -11.30 0.82
C LEU A 110 14.12 -10.18 1.53
N PHE A 111 14.40 -9.94 2.80
CA PHE A 111 13.78 -8.89 3.59
C PHE A 111 13.97 -7.51 2.97
N TYR A 112 15.22 -7.11 2.72
CA TYR A 112 15.49 -5.78 2.14
C TYR A 112 15.00 -5.64 0.71
N THR A 113 15.05 -6.71 -0.09
CA THR A 113 14.47 -6.72 -1.45
C THR A 113 12.96 -6.55 -1.40
N GLY A 114 12.28 -7.28 -0.52
CA GLY A 114 10.84 -7.17 -0.33
C GLY A 114 10.42 -5.76 0.09
N LEU A 115 11.07 -5.19 1.12
CA LEU A 115 10.82 -3.80 1.55
C LEU A 115 11.10 -2.79 0.43
N GLY A 116 12.18 -2.97 -0.33
CA GLY A 116 12.50 -2.13 -1.49
C GLY A 116 11.40 -2.16 -2.56
N CYS A 117 10.87 -3.33 -2.86
CA CYS A 117 9.73 -3.48 -3.77
C CYS A 117 8.47 -2.79 -3.23
N MET A 118 8.18 -2.93 -1.93
CA MET A 118 7.06 -2.24 -1.29
C MET A 118 7.19 -0.72 -1.38
N ILE A 119 8.37 -0.17 -1.09
CA ILE A 119 8.66 1.26 -1.19
C ILE A 119 8.49 1.76 -2.63
N ALA A 120 9.11 1.08 -3.60
CA ALA A 120 9.05 1.47 -5.00
C ALA A 120 7.63 1.35 -5.56
N GLY A 121 6.96 0.23 -5.29
CA GLY A 121 5.59 -0.01 -5.76
C GLY A 121 4.59 0.99 -5.20
N ASN A 122 4.65 1.29 -3.89
CA ASN A 122 3.80 2.30 -3.26
C ASN A 122 4.02 3.69 -3.85
N GLY A 123 5.28 4.04 -4.17
CA GLY A 123 5.62 5.30 -4.83
C GLY A 123 4.87 5.51 -6.16
N PHE A 124 4.76 4.47 -6.98
CA PHE A 124 3.99 4.54 -8.23
C PHE A 124 2.48 4.38 -8.04
N PHE A 125 2.05 3.68 -7.03
CA PHE A 125 0.63 3.38 -6.81
C PHE A 125 -0.12 4.54 -6.17
N LYS A 126 0.33 4.99 -5.01
CA LYS A 126 -0.40 5.89 -4.11
C LYS A 126 -0.81 7.24 -4.73
N PRO A 127 0.08 8.03 -5.37
CA PRO A 127 -0.31 9.32 -5.93
C PRO A 127 -1.28 9.17 -7.09
N ASN A 128 -1.14 8.10 -7.85
CA ASN A 128 -1.85 7.89 -9.10
C ASN A 128 -3.26 7.35 -8.91
N ILE A 129 -3.49 6.50 -7.90
CA ILE A 129 -4.84 5.97 -7.63
C ILE A 129 -5.78 7.06 -7.14
N SER A 130 -5.32 7.96 -6.29
CA SER A 130 -6.12 9.11 -5.82
C SER A 130 -6.45 10.08 -6.96
N SER A 131 -5.49 10.36 -7.85
CA SER A 131 -5.71 11.19 -9.04
C SER A 131 -6.73 10.56 -10.00
N MET A 132 -6.72 9.22 -10.12
CA MET A 132 -7.64 8.50 -11.00
C MET A 132 -9.09 8.61 -10.54
N VAL A 133 -9.39 8.74 -9.24
CA VAL A 133 -10.75 8.99 -8.74
C VAL A 133 -11.36 10.23 -9.40
N GLY A 134 -10.62 11.34 -9.42
CA GLY A 134 -11.05 12.57 -10.07
C GLY A 134 -11.27 12.43 -11.58
N GLN A 135 -10.49 11.58 -12.24
CA GLN A 135 -10.59 11.35 -13.70
C GLN A 135 -11.82 10.54 -14.13
N LEU A 136 -12.50 9.88 -13.19
CA LEU A 136 -13.76 9.18 -13.45
C LEU A 136 -14.95 10.12 -13.66
N TYR A 137 -14.81 11.40 -13.34
CA TYR A 137 -15.85 12.41 -13.34
C TYR A 137 -15.52 13.55 -14.29
N LYS A 138 -16.56 14.19 -14.85
CA LYS A 138 -16.40 15.42 -15.63
C LYS A 138 -16.04 16.58 -14.71
N LYS A 139 -15.31 17.56 -15.22
CA LYS A 139 -15.02 18.79 -14.45
C LYS A 139 -16.33 19.47 -14.03
N GLY A 140 -16.46 19.75 -12.72
CA GLY A 140 -17.66 20.37 -12.14
C GLY A 140 -18.79 19.39 -11.81
N ASP A 141 -18.57 18.08 -11.88
CA ASP A 141 -19.57 17.10 -11.45
C ASP A 141 -19.76 17.18 -9.92
N SER A 142 -21.00 17.43 -9.49
CA SER A 142 -21.36 17.56 -8.08
C SER A 142 -21.14 16.29 -7.24
N LYS A 143 -20.90 15.15 -7.88
CA LYS A 143 -20.67 13.84 -7.22
C LYS A 143 -19.21 13.59 -6.87
N ILE A 144 -18.28 14.44 -7.29
CA ILE A 144 -16.86 14.21 -7.10
C ILE A 144 -16.47 14.16 -5.61
N ASP A 145 -17.09 15.00 -4.78
CA ASP A 145 -16.84 15.05 -3.35
C ASP A 145 -17.34 13.76 -2.66
N ALA A 146 -18.53 13.28 -3.05
CA ALA A 146 -19.05 12.01 -2.56
C ALA A 146 -18.18 10.83 -3.02
N ALA A 147 -17.63 10.88 -4.23
CA ALA A 147 -16.72 9.85 -4.73
C ALA A 147 -15.43 9.77 -3.91
N TYR A 148 -14.83 10.91 -3.58
CA TYR A 148 -13.66 10.93 -2.69
C TYR A 148 -14.02 10.46 -1.28
N THR A 149 -15.20 10.80 -0.77
CA THR A 149 -15.67 10.28 0.53
C THR A 149 -15.73 8.75 0.52
N ILE A 150 -16.34 8.15 -0.52
CA ILE A 150 -16.39 6.69 -0.68
C ILE A 150 -14.97 6.11 -0.76
N PHE A 151 -14.09 6.72 -1.54
CA PHE A 151 -12.70 6.27 -1.67
C PHE A 151 -11.96 6.31 -0.32
N TYR A 152 -12.10 7.39 0.45
CA TYR A 152 -11.51 7.51 1.79
C TYR A 152 -12.10 6.52 2.81
N MET A 153 -13.36 6.12 2.67
CA MET A 153 -13.92 5.03 3.47
C MET A 153 -13.15 3.72 3.24
N GLY A 154 -12.73 3.43 2.00
CA GLY A 154 -11.87 2.28 1.69
C GLY A 154 -10.53 2.36 2.40
N ILE A 155 -9.85 3.53 2.34
CA ILE A 155 -8.59 3.77 3.06
C ILE A 155 -8.73 3.49 4.55
N ASN A 156 -9.77 4.04 5.18
CA ASN A 156 -9.98 3.90 6.62
C ASN A 156 -10.34 2.46 7.00
N THR A 157 -11.17 1.80 6.20
CA THR A 157 -11.55 0.38 6.43
C THR A 157 -10.33 -0.53 6.35
N GLY A 158 -9.52 -0.40 5.30
CA GLY A 158 -8.28 -1.19 5.15
C GLY A 158 -7.28 -0.89 6.27
N GLY A 159 -7.10 0.40 6.59
CA GLY A 159 -6.20 0.84 7.66
C GLY A 159 -6.61 0.40 9.06
N ALA A 160 -7.90 0.20 9.32
CA ALA A 160 -8.40 -0.32 10.60
C ALA A 160 -8.30 -1.85 10.66
N LEU A 161 -8.72 -2.55 9.59
CA LEU A 161 -8.76 -4.01 9.59
C LEU A 161 -7.35 -4.63 9.51
N GLY A 162 -6.42 -4.02 8.79
CA GLY A 162 -5.06 -4.54 8.62
C GLY A 162 -4.35 -4.82 9.95
N PRO A 163 -4.15 -3.82 10.83
CA PRO A 163 -3.50 -4.02 12.12
C PRO A 163 -4.25 -5.00 13.03
N ILE A 164 -5.59 -5.00 13.01
CA ILE A 164 -6.39 -5.92 13.84
C ILE A 164 -6.13 -7.36 13.42
N VAL A 165 -6.25 -7.66 12.12
CA VAL A 165 -6.09 -9.02 11.60
C VAL A 165 -4.64 -9.48 11.70
N CYS A 166 -3.70 -8.68 11.17
CA CYS A 166 -2.30 -9.05 11.16
C CYS A 166 -1.69 -9.07 12.57
N GLY A 167 -2.10 -8.15 13.46
CA GLY A 167 -1.65 -8.14 14.84
C GLY A 167 -2.14 -9.37 15.61
N PHE A 168 -3.41 -9.76 15.41
CA PHE A 168 -3.96 -10.95 16.06
C PHE A 168 -3.21 -12.22 15.64
N PHE A 169 -2.98 -12.43 14.34
CA PHE A 169 -2.26 -13.61 13.87
C PHE A 169 -0.74 -13.53 14.07
N GLY A 170 -0.16 -12.33 14.06
CA GLY A 170 1.28 -12.15 14.24
C GLY A 170 1.77 -12.30 15.68
N ASP A 171 0.89 -12.17 16.69
CA ASP A 171 1.26 -12.30 18.11
C ASP A 171 1.05 -13.73 18.65
N THR A 172 0.36 -14.60 17.91
CA THR A 172 0.07 -15.98 18.30
C THR A 172 1.13 -17.00 17.89
N GLY A 173 2.25 -16.54 17.28
CA GLY A 173 3.33 -17.40 16.77
C GLY A 173 4.62 -17.39 17.57
#